data_3b2135eb5d244cc2e75f6b234448cfbe
#
_entry.id   3b2135eb5d244cc2e75f6b234448cfbe
#
_cell.length_a   1.000
_cell.length_b   1.000
_cell.length_c   1.000
_cell.angle_alpha   90.00
_cell.angle_beta   90.00
_cell.angle_gamma   90.00
#
_symmetry.space_group_name_H-M   'P 1'
#
loop_
_entity.id
_entity.type
_entity.pdbx_description
1 polymer ?
#
loop_
_entity_poly.entity_id
_entity_poly.type
_entity_poly.pdbx_seq_one_letter_code
_entity_poly.pdbx_strand_id
1 'polypeptide(L)'
;MKKQDYTATILVRAAANKAFKSINHVAAWWTENLEGSSEKLNDVFTIHFGEAFVTMKIVESVPDKKVVWNVTDCYLHWLADKKEWKNTQIVFEISAEGDSTRIQFTHVGLVPQVECYDNCVKGWDQYIKDSLVKLIAEGKGLPQKKQMATAGAAK
;
A
#
# COMPACT_ATOMS: atom_id res chain seq x y z
N MET A 1 3.53 10.97 -25.58
CA MET A 1 4.45 10.85 -24.44
C MET A 1 3.94 9.85 -23.41
N LYS A 2 4.82 8.99 -23.00
CA LYS A 2 4.42 7.94 -22.12
C LYS A 2 4.38 8.39 -20.69
N LYS A 3 3.31 8.09 -20.00
CA LYS A 3 3.24 8.38 -18.57
C LYS A 3 4.07 7.35 -17.82
N GLN A 4 4.64 7.78 -16.71
CA GLN A 4 5.52 6.92 -15.95
C GLN A 4 4.93 6.72 -14.56
N ASP A 5 4.35 5.55 -14.33
CA ASP A 5 3.79 5.23 -13.04
C ASP A 5 4.89 5.11 -11.98
N TYR A 6 4.57 5.45 -10.74
CA TYR A 6 5.53 5.29 -9.67
C TYR A 6 5.77 3.80 -9.41
N THR A 7 7.03 3.44 -9.32
CA THR A 7 7.43 2.07 -9.00
C THR A 7 8.49 2.07 -7.91
N ALA A 8 8.54 0.97 -7.15
CA ALA A 8 9.60 0.76 -6.18
C ALA A 8 9.93 -0.73 -6.18
N THR A 9 11.19 -1.05 -6.07
CA THR A 9 11.63 -2.44 -6.02
C THR A 9 12.34 -2.67 -4.71
N ILE A 10 11.95 -3.73 -3.98
CA ILE A 10 12.63 -4.09 -2.75
C ILE A 10 13.05 -5.54 -2.83
N LEU A 11 14.13 -5.86 -2.13
CA LEU A 11 14.66 -7.21 -2.05
C LEU A 11 14.81 -7.54 -0.58
N VAL A 12 14.15 -8.61 -0.13
CA VAL A 12 14.18 -8.99 1.27
C VAL A 12 14.63 -10.44 1.41
N ARG A 13 15.34 -10.73 2.49
CA ARG A 13 15.79 -12.09 2.77
C ARG A 13 14.68 -12.85 3.48
N ALA A 14 13.71 -13.31 2.72
CA ALA A 14 12.58 -14.05 3.25
C ALA A 14 11.95 -14.84 2.12
N ALA A 15 11.11 -15.80 2.46
CA ALA A 15 10.43 -16.61 1.47
C ALA A 15 9.29 -15.82 0.83
N ALA A 16 8.93 -16.18 -0.40
CA ALA A 16 7.87 -15.49 -1.13
C ALA A 16 6.52 -15.56 -0.41
N ASN A 17 6.21 -16.68 0.25
CA ASN A 17 4.95 -16.79 0.97
C ASN A 17 4.89 -15.81 2.15
N LYS A 18 6.02 -15.56 2.80
CA LYS A 18 6.05 -14.60 3.89
C LYS A 18 5.83 -13.18 3.36
N ALA A 19 6.42 -12.88 2.20
CA ALA A 19 6.22 -11.58 1.57
C ALA A 19 4.75 -11.40 1.18
N PHE A 20 4.15 -12.42 0.60
CA PHE A 20 2.75 -12.37 0.20
C PHE A 20 1.84 -12.12 1.40
N LYS A 21 2.03 -12.88 2.47
CA LYS A 21 1.22 -12.70 3.66
C LYS A 21 1.41 -11.33 4.30
N SER A 22 2.64 -10.83 4.28
CA SER A 22 2.92 -9.53 4.86
C SER A 22 2.25 -8.41 4.07
N ILE A 23 2.29 -8.48 2.74
CA ILE A 23 1.62 -7.49 1.90
C ILE A 23 0.13 -7.44 2.23
N ASN A 24 -0.50 -8.61 2.39
CA ASN A 24 -1.92 -8.67 2.67
C ASN A 24 -2.27 -8.20 4.08
N HIS A 25 -1.31 -8.16 4.98
CA HIS A 25 -1.55 -7.71 6.35
C HIS A 25 -1.31 -6.19 6.43
N VAL A 26 -2.17 -5.44 5.75
CA VAL A 26 -2.02 -4.01 5.55
C VAL A 26 -1.90 -3.24 6.86
N ALA A 27 -2.65 -3.64 7.89
CA ALA A 27 -2.61 -2.95 9.18
C ALA A 27 -1.26 -3.09 9.89
N ALA A 28 -0.44 -4.02 9.48
CA ALA A 28 0.85 -4.24 10.11
C ALA A 28 1.97 -3.41 9.49
N TRP A 29 1.76 -2.89 8.28
CA TRP A 29 2.81 -2.08 7.66
C TRP A 29 2.33 -0.73 7.14
N TRP A 30 1.05 -0.57 6.82
CA TRP A 30 0.57 0.69 6.27
C TRP A 30 -0.13 1.53 7.34
N THR A 31 -1.28 1.09 7.81
CA THR A 31 -1.99 1.82 8.87
C THR A 31 -2.87 0.90 9.66
N GLU A 32 -2.92 1.12 10.98
CA GLU A 32 -3.81 0.39 11.85
C GLU A 32 -5.25 0.89 11.75
N ASN A 33 -5.47 2.04 11.10
CA ASN A 33 -6.79 2.61 10.90
C ASN A 33 -7.42 2.00 9.65
N LEU A 34 -7.78 0.73 9.73
CA LEU A 34 -8.26 -0.04 8.61
C LEU A 34 -9.61 -0.67 8.94
N GLU A 35 -10.53 -0.57 7.99
CA GLU A 35 -11.84 -1.21 8.08
C GLU A 35 -11.94 -2.25 6.99
N GLY A 36 -12.58 -3.38 7.27
CA GLY A 36 -12.77 -4.42 6.28
C GLY A 36 -11.69 -5.46 6.33
N SER A 37 -11.46 -6.12 5.22
CA SER A 37 -10.50 -7.21 5.14
C SER A 37 -9.61 -7.04 3.92
N SER A 38 -8.33 -7.32 4.07
CA SER A 38 -7.35 -7.13 2.99
C SER A 38 -6.61 -8.41 2.64
N GLU A 39 -7.23 -9.57 2.84
CA GLU A 39 -6.52 -10.83 2.73
C GLU A 39 -6.88 -11.73 1.57
N LYS A 40 -8.08 -11.60 1.03
CA LYS A 40 -8.56 -12.51 0.00
C LYS A 40 -9.06 -11.79 -1.23
N LEU A 41 -9.10 -12.50 -2.34
CA LEU A 41 -9.67 -11.97 -3.57
C LEU A 41 -11.09 -11.47 -3.31
N ASN A 42 -11.39 -10.30 -3.84
CA ASN A 42 -12.66 -9.60 -3.69
C ASN A 42 -12.88 -8.96 -2.32
N ASP A 43 -11.94 -9.08 -1.41
CA ASP A 43 -12.03 -8.33 -0.15
C ASP A 43 -11.98 -6.85 -0.43
N VAL A 44 -12.73 -6.08 0.33
CA VAL A 44 -12.75 -4.63 0.24
C VAL A 44 -12.32 -4.08 1.60
N PHE A 45 -11.40 -3.15 1.57
CA PHE A 45 -10.93 -2.52 2.80
C PHE A 45 -10.75 -1.03 2.59
N THR A 46 -10.90 -0.28 3.68
CA THR A 46 -10.73 1.17 3.67
C THR A 46 -9.69 1.55 4.70
N ILE A 47 -8.74 2.36 4.30
CA ILE A 47 -7.75 2.88 5.24
C ILE A 47 -8.05 4.35 5.49
N HIS A 48 -7.71 4.80 6.69
CA HIS A 48 -7.99 6.17 7.10
C HIS A 48 -6.73 6.88 7.57
N PHE A 49 -6.58 8.14 7.18
CA PHE A 49 -5.51 9.01 7.65
C PHE A 49 -6.20 10.30 8.08
N GLY A 50 -6.67 10.34 9.34
CA GLY A 50 -7.45 11.50 9.77
C GLY A 50 -8.75 11.57 9.00
N GLU A 51 -8.97 12.70 8.31
CA GLU A 51 -10.16 12.87 7.49
C GLU A 51 -10.07 12.19 6.13
N ALA A 52 -8.87 11.83 5.72
CA ALA A 52 -8.69 11.21 4.42
C ALA A 52 -8.97 9.72 4.49
N PHE A 53 -9.45 9.14 3.40
CA PHE A 53 -9.60 7.69 3.32
C PHE A 53 -9.38 7.21 1.90
N VAL A 54 -9.04 5.92 1.79
CA VAL A 54 -8.91 5.25 0.51
C VAL A 54 -9.55 3.88 0.64
N THR A 55 -10.51 3.59 -0.25
CA THR A 55 -11.17 2.29 -0.29
C THR A 55 -10.64 1.49 -1.46
N MET A 56 -10.25 0.26 -1.21
CA MET A 56 -9.64 -0.58 -2.22
C MET A 56 -10.27 -1.96 -2.23
N LYS A 57 -10.28 -2.57 -3.40
CA LYS A 57 -10.76 -3.93 -3.57
C LYS A 57 -9.64 -4.78 -4.15
N ILE A 58 -9.45 -5.97 -3.60
CA ILE A 58 -8.46 -6.90 -4.11
C ILE A 58 -9.03 -7.54 -5.36
N VAL A 59 -8.50 -7.18 -6.53
CA VAL A 59 -9.03 -7.66 -7.80
C VAL A 59 -8.19 -8.78 -8.40
N GLU A 60 -7.00 -8.99 -7.87
CA GLU A 60 -6.18 -10.12 -8.30
C GLU A 60 -5.33 -10.56 -7.10
N SER A 61 -5.30 -11.85 -6.84
CA SER A 61 -4.47 -12.39 -5.75
C SER A 61 -3.97 -13.75 -6.17
N VAL A 62 -2.68 -13.82 -6.49
CA VAL A 62 -2.03 -15.08 -6.85
C VAL A 62 -1.03 -15.38 -5.74
N PRO A 63 -1.27 -16.43 -4.95
CA PRO A 63 -0.40 -16.69 -3.80
C PRO A 63 1.07 -16.69 -4.16
N ASP A 64 1.85 -15.96 -3.38
CA ASP A 64 3.30 -15.86 -3.50
C ASP A 64 3.79 -15.21 -4.80
N LYS A 65 2.89 -14.67 -5.61
CA LYS A 65 3.27 -14.10 -6.92
C LYS A 65 2.75 -12.71 -7.19
N LYS A 66 1.51 -12.42 -6.83
CA LYS A 66 0.95 -11.13 -7.22
C LYS A 66 -0.27 -10.73 -6.40
N VAL A 67 -0.36 -9.45 -6.10
CA VAL A 67 -1.54 -8.86 -5.47
C VAL A 67 -1.84 -7.55 -6.19
N VAL A 68 -3.10 -7.36 -6.57
CA VAL A 68 -3.53 -6.10 -7.20
C VAL A 68 -4.75 -5.57 -6.46
N TRP A 69 -4.67 -4.31 -6.07
CA TRP A 69 -5.79 -3.59 -5.45
C TRP A 69 -6.26 -2.52 -6.43
N ASN A 70 -7.59 -2.42 -6.59
CA ASN A 70 -8.18 -1.35 -7.38
C ASN A 70 -8.75 -0.32 -6.41
N VAL A 71 -8.36 0.95 -6.56
CA VAL A 71 -8.88 2.01 -5.71
C VAL A 71 -10.27 2.35 -6.21
N THR A 72 -11.29 2.01 -5.43
CA THR A 72 -12.67 2.21 -5.84
C THR A 72 -13.22 3.55 -5.40
N ASP A 73 -12.67 4.13 -4.32
CA ASP A 73 -13.07 5.44 -3.87
C ASP A 73 -11.96 6.01 -2.98
N CYS A 74 -11.96 7.31 -2.81
CA CYS A 74 -11.00 7.94 -1.91
C CYS A 74 -11.45 9.36 -1.59
N TYR A 75 -10.89 9.90 -0.52
CA TYR A 75 -11.08 11.29 -0.17
C TYR A 75 -9.76 11.82 0.37
N LEU A 76 -9.06 12.61 -0.42
CA LEU A 76 -7.76 13.15 -0.06
C LEU A 76 -7.95 14.63 0.17
N HIS A 77 -8.28 14.98 1.41
CA HIS A 77 -8.78 16.32 1.73
C HIS A 77 -7.79 17.45 1.45
N TRP A 78 -6.50 17.14 1.38
CA TRP A 78 -5.48 18.16 1.13
C TRP A 78 -5.28 18.45 -0.36
N LEU A 79 -5.95 17.73 -1.25
CA LEU A 79 -5.78 17.95 -2.68
C LEU A 79 -6.95 18.73 -3.25
N ALA A 80 -6.70 19.46 -4.33
CA ALA A 80 -7.78 20.10 -5.08
C ALA A 80 -8.70 19.02 -5.66
N ASP A 81 -8.12 17.97 -6.24
CA ASP A 81 -8.90 16.84 -6.71
C ASP A 81 -8.87 15.77 -5.62
N LYS A 82 -9.88 15.77 -4.76
CA LYS A 82 -9.94 14.88 -3.61
C LYS A 82 -10.16 13.43 -3.97
N LYS A 83 -10.52 13.14 -5.23
CA LYS A 83 -10.73 11.78 -5.73
C LYS A 83 -9.60 11.34 -6.66
N GLU A 84 -8.45 11.96 -6.57
CA GLU A 84 -7.37 11.75 -7.53
C GLU A 84 -6.91 10.30 -7.64
N TRP A 85 -6.97 9.54 -6.55
CA TRP A 85 -6.58 8.13 -6.57
C TRP A 85 -7.67 7.20 -7.09
N LYS A 86 -8.90 7.69 -7.24
CA LYS A 86 -10.00 6.82 -7.67
C LYS A 86 -9.71 6.24 -9.04
N ASN A 87 -9.93 4.94 -9.18
CA ASN A 87 -9.68 4.18 -10.41
C ASN A 87 -8.21 3.93 -10.72
N THR A 88 -7.31 4.21 -9.78
CA THR A 88 -5.92 3.79 -9.93
C THR A 88 -5.78 2.38 -9.37
N GLN A 89 -4.64 1.75 -9.62
CA GLN A 89 -4.38 0.40 -9.13
C GLN A 89 -3.06 0.34 -8.41
N ILE A 90 -3.00 -0.51 -7.41
CA ILE A 90 -1.77 -0.74 -6.66
C ILE A 90 -1.39 -2.20 -6.89
N VAL A 91 -0.19 -2.43 -7.44
CA VAL A 91 0.25 -3.75 -7.89
C VAL A 91 1.51 -4.17 -7.16
N PHE A 92 1.48 -5.39 -6.61
CA PHE A 92 2.67 -6.00 -6.01
C PHE A 92 2.99 -7.25 -6.81
N GLU A 93 4.19 -7.31 -7.37
CA GLU A 93 4.64 -8.50 -8.10
C GLU A 93 5.79 -9.12 -7.32
N ILE A 94 5.69 -10.40 -7.02
CA ILE A 94 6.61 -11.10 -6.14
C ILE A 94 7.37 -12.15 -6.91
N SER A 95 8.69 -12.21 -6.76
CA SER A 95 9.49 -13.23 -7.41
C SER A 95 10.65 -13.65 -6.50
N ALA A 96 11.01 -14.92 -6.58
CA ALA A 96 12.11 -15.43 -5.80
C ALA A 96 13.44 -15.09 -6.48
N GLU A 97 14.45 -14.71 -5.68
CA GLU A 97 15.80 -14.45 -6.20
C GLU A 97 16.79 -15.05 -5.21
N GLY A 98 17.21 -16.29 -5.47
CA GLY A 98 18.13 -16.96 -4.56
C GLY A 98 17.51 -17.12 -3.18
N ASP A 99 18.20 -16.62 -2.16
CA ASP A 99 17.70 -16.70 -0.78
C ASP A 99 16.76 -15.56 -0.44
N SER A 100 16.46 -14.72 -1.42
CA SER A 100 15.68 -13.52 -1.18
C SER A 100 14.42 -13.51 -2.01
N THR A 101 13.53 -12.56 -1.74
CA THR A 101 12.33 -12.34 -2.52
C THR A 101 12.35 -10.89 -2.99
N ARG A 102 12.07 -10.73 -4.27
CA ARG A 102 11.98 -9.42 -4.88
C ARG A 102 10.51 -9.03 -4.98
N ILE A 103 10.19 -7.81 -4.57
CA ILE A 103 8.85 -7.27 -4.69
C ILE A 103 8.92 -6.02 -5.55
N GLN A 104 8.20 -6.03 -6.66
CA GLN A 104 8.07 -4.89 -7.54
C GLN A 104 6.72 -4.24 -7.24
N PHE A 105 6.75 -3.03 -6.69
CA PHE A 105 5.56 -2.28 -6.35
C PHE A 105 5.30 -1.25 -7.44
N THR A 106 4.06 -1.13 -7.89
CA THR A 106 3.68 -0.11 -8.86
C THR A 106 2.34 0.49 -8.45
N HIS A 107 2.24 1.82 -8.42
CA HIS A 107 0.96 2.48 -8.27
C HIS A 107 0.57 3.01 -9.65
N VAL A 108 -0.22 2.23 -10.37
CA VAL A 108 -0.64 2.58 -11.72
C VAL A 108 -1.56 3.79 -11.66
N GLY A 109 -1.19 4.85 -12.34
CA GLY A 109 -1.93 6.12 -12.30
C GLY A 109 -1.25 7.18 -11.44
N LEU A 110 -0.27 6.81 -10.62
CA LEU A 110 0.49 7.80 -9.85
C LEU A 110 1.67 8.23 -10.72
N VAL A 111 1.48 9.33 -11.42
CA VAL A 111 2.45 9.83 -12.40
C VAL A 111 2.85 11.25 -12.02
N PRO A 112 3.99 11.74 -12.52
CA PRO A 112 4.47 13.08 -12.13
C PRO A 112 3.50 14.23 -12.37
N GLN A 113 2.51 14.02 -13.25
CA GLN A 113 1.54 15.06 -13.56
C GLN A 113 0.43 15.21 -12.53
N VAL A 114 0.25 14.24 -11.61
CA VAL A 114 -0.82 14.37 -10.63
C VAL A 114 -0.36 15.18 -9.42
N GLU A 115 -1.32 15.88 -8.81
CA GLU A 115 -1.03 16.81 -7.73
C GLU A 115 -0.33 16.14 -6.54
N CYS A 116 -0.75 14.94 -6.20
CA CYS A 116 -0.22 14.25 -5.04
C CYS A 116 1.17 13.65 -5.24
N TYR A 117 1.67 13.64 -6.46
CA TYR A 117 2.82 12.79 -6.78
C TYR A 117 3.96 12.85 -5.76
N ASP A 118 4.49 14.02 -5.46
CA ASP A 118 5.64 14.12 -4.57
C ASP A 118 5.34 13.62 -3.17
N ASN A 119 4.20 14.00 -2.61
CA ASN A 119 3.82 13.56 -1.28
C ASN A 119 3.50 12.07 -1.23
N CYS A 120 2.86 11.55 -2.28
CA CYS A 120 2.51 10.15 -2.33
C CYS A 120 3.74 9.27 -2.52
N VAL A 121 4.72 9.74 -3.29
CA VAL A 121 5.97 9.02 -3.45
C VAL A 121 6.71 8.91 -2.12
N LYS A 122 6.75 10.00 -1.35
CA LYS A 122 7.39 9.97 -0.03
C LYS A 122 6.69 8.99 0.90
N GLY A 123 5.39 8.99 0.88
CA GLY A 123 4.60 8.05 1.69
C GLY A 123 4.87 6.62 1.28
N TRP A 124 4.82 6.32 -0.02
CA TRP A 124 5.09 4.98 -0.49
C TRP A 124 6.51 4.54 -0.16
N ASP A 125 7.49 5.42 -0.34
CA ASP A 125 8.87 5.08 0.00
C ASP A 125 8.98 4.69 1.47
N GLN A 126 8.33 5.43 2.35
CA GLN A 126 8.34 5.10 3.78
C GLN A 126 7.67 3.76 4.06
N TYR A 127 6.48 3.55 3.51
CA TYR A 127 5.72 2.34 3.84
C TYR A 127 6.21 1.11 3.11
N ILE A 128 6.72 1.25 1.90
CA ILE A 128 7.20 0.10 1.15
C ILE A 128 8.66 -0.21 1.48
N LYS A 129 9.53 0.79 1.45
CA LYS A 129 10.97 0.53 1.62
C LYS A 129 11.40 0.37 3.07
N ASP A 130 10.64 0.93 4.00
CA ASP A 130 10.94 0.76 5.42
C ASP A 130 9.98 -0.18 6.10
N SER A 131 8.71 0.19 6.16
CA SER A 131 7.75 -0.54 6.97
C SER A 131 7.48 -1.96 6.48
N LEU A 132 7.19 -2.12 5.20
CA LEU A 132 6.91 -3.45 4.65
C LEU A 132 8.16 -4.34 4.70
N VAL A 133 9.31 -3.79 4.40
CA VAL A 133 10.56 -4.54 4.48
C VAL A 133 10.79 -5.05 5.90
N LYS A 134 10.56 -4.20 6.90
CA LYS A 134 10.72 -4.62 8.30
C LYS A 134 9.72 -5.70 8.68
N LEU A 135 8.49 -5.58 8.22
CA LEU A 135 7.49 -6.60 8.52
C LEU A 135 7.90 -7.95 7.94
N ILE A 136 8.36 -7.95 6.69
CA ILE A 136 8.75 -9.19 6.04
C ILE A 136 10.02 -9.77 6.68
N ALA A 137 11.02 -8.93 6.91
CA ALA A 137 12.31 -9.40 7.40
C ALA A 137 12.33 -9.68 8.90
N GLU A 138 11.62 -8.88 9.67
CA GLU A 138 11.71 -8.94 11.14
C GLU A 138 10.39 -9.31 11.83
N GLY A 139 9.31 -9.37 11.09
CA GLY A 139 8.01 -9.70 11.67
C GLY A 139 7.27 -8.52 12.26
N LYS A 140 7.80 -7.31 12.13
CA LYS A 140 7.18 -6.14 12.70
C LYS A 140 7.43 -4.92 11.82
N GLY A 141 6.36 -4.30 11.29
CA GLY A 141 6.47 -3.12 10.46
C GLY A 141 6.33 -1.83 11.26
N LEU A 142 6.16 -0.73 10.53
CA LEU A 142 6.01 0.59 11.12
C LEU A 142 4.74 1.25 10.57
N PRO A 143 3.56 0.70 10.87
CA PRO A 143 2.33 1.28 10.34
C PRO A 143 1.96 2.56 11.08
N GLN A 144 1.11 3.37 10.45
CA GLN A 144 0.51 4.48 11.16
C GLN A 144 -0.30 3.93 12.31
N LYS A 145 -0.12 4.46 13.51
CA LYS A 145 -0.79 3.94 14.69
C LYS A 145 -2.28 4.27 14.67
N LYS A 146 -3.06 3.43 15.32
CA LYS A 146 -4.47 3.65 15.42
C LYS A 146 -4.76 4.95 16.13
N GLN A 147 -5.68 5.73 15.59
CA GLN A 147 -6.03 6.99 16.20
C GLN A 147 -6.98 6.78 17.35
N MET A 148 -6.71 7.48 18.44
CA MET A 148 -7.59 7.43 19.60
C MET A 148 -8.74 8.37 19.38
N ALA A 149 -9.91 7.95 19.80
CA ALA A 149 -11.10 8.76 19.64
C ALA A 149 -10.98 10.11 20.29
N THR A 150 -10.25 10.18 21.37
CA THR A 150 -10.11 11.44 22.01
C THR A 150 -9.03 12.24 21.48
N ALA A 151 -8.27 11.77 20.96
CA ALA A 151 -7.20 12.48 20.69
C ALA A 151 -7.26 13.33 19.74
N GLY A 152 -7.88 13.34 19.66
CA GLY A 152 -7.74 14.20 19.00
C GLY A 152 -6.54 14.32 18.56
N ALA A 153 -6.27 14.07 18.75
CA ALA A 153 -5.57 14.24 18.41
C ALA A 153 -4.61 14.19 17.86
N ALA A 154 -4.37 14.21 17.77
CA ALA A 154 -3.55 14.22 17.39
C ALA A 154 -2.95 14.40 16.45
N LYS A 155 -2.98 14.51 16.03
CA LYS A 155 -2.39 14.56 15.25
C LYS A 155 -2.01 14.87 14.80
#